data_1f1996647bf5c3b64c185e76dc22ab64
#
_entry.id   1f1996647bf5c3b64c185e76dc22ab64
#
_cell.length_a   1.000
_cell.length_b   1.000
_cell.length_c   1.000
_cell.angle_alpha   90.00
_cell.angle_beta   90.00
_cell.angle_gamma   90.00
#
_symmetry.space_group_name_H-M   'P 1'
#
loop_
_entity.id
_entity.type
_entity.pdbx_description
1 polymer ?
#
loop_
_entity_poly.entity_id
_entity_poly.type
_entity_poly.pdbx_seq_one_letter_code
_entity_poly.pdbx_strand_id
1 'polypeptide(L)'
;MADKKKKELAIRSSAAEYLTFVASTGESDASFEMRYEDENIWLTQKMMAALYDVGLPTINEHIKKIYADGELTEEATIRKFRIVQTEGVRQVNREVTHYNLQLIIAVGFKVNNQRAVQFRKWAGQIVKDHTIQGWTMDVERLKKGHMFTDEYFERQLQQIREIRLSERKFYQKVTDLYATAFDYDKNAKTTRLFFQTVQNKMHYAVHRHTAAELIVERADANKEHMGLTTWENAPDGKILKADVSIAKNYLSKEEMNYLERIVSLYLDYAELQAERKIPMSMEDWAKRLDGFLEFNGNELLTGPGKISAEQAKLHAETEYEKYRIIQAVSYTHLRAHETRSNL
;
A
#
# COMPACT_ATOMS: atom_id res chain seq x y z
N MET A 1 -30.35 -45.40 8.58
CA MET A 1 -28.93 -45.04 8.27
C MET A 1 -28.92 -43.59 7.87
N ALA A 2 -28.54 -42.70 8.77
CA ALA A 2 -28.55 -41.28 8.54
C ALA A 2 -27.18 -40.87 7.95
N ASP A 3 -27.23 -40.40 6.74
CA ASP A 3 -26.09 -39.90 5.96
C ASP A 3 -25.50 -38.66 6.64
N LYS A 4 -24.39 -38.80 7.35
CA LYS A 4 -23.61 -37.69 7.87
C LYS A 4 -22.94 -37.01 6.66
N LYS A 5 -23.62 -36.07 6.01
CA LYS A 5 -22.98 -35.11 5.09
C LYS A 5 -21.81 -34.45 5.82
N LYS A 6 -20.58 -34.85 5.48
CA LYS A 6 -19.37 -34.11 5.84
C LYS A 6 -19.58 -32.69 5.34
N LYS A 7 -19.75 -31.71 6.26
CA LYS A 7 -19.67 -30.30 5.93
C LYS A 7 -18.27 -30.04 5.40
N GLU A 8 -18.16 -29.87 4.11
CA GLU A 8 -16.94 -29.35 3.48
C GLU A 8 -16.69 -27.96 4.07
N LEU A 9 -15.57 -27.81 4.76
CA LEU A 9 -15.13 -26.53 5.31
C LEU A 9 -14.84 -25.61 4.14
N ALA A 10 -15.72 -24.64 3.91
CA ALA A 10 -15.47 -23.60 2.91
C ALA A 10 -14.17 -22.86 3.23
N ILE A 11 -13.28 -22.76 2.24
CA ILE A 11 -12.05 -21.97 2.35
C ILE A 11 -12.50 -20.51 2.44
N ARG A 12 -12.25 -19.86 3.57
CA ARG A 12 -12.58 -18.44 3.77
C ARG A 12 -11.38 -17.58 3.39
N SER A 13 -11.63 -16.46 2.74
CA SER A 13 -10.62 -15.55 2.22
C SER A 13 -9.81 -14.83 3.31
N SER A 14 -10.39 -14.65 4.50
CA SER A 14 -9.76 -13.96 5.62
C SER A 14 -8.96 -14.89 6.52
N ALA A 15 -7.69 -14.56 6.77
CA ALA A 15 -6.84 -15.27 7.73
C ALA A 15 -7.43 -15.26 9.14
N ALA A 16 -7.95 -14.12 9.59
CA ALA A 16 -8.56 -13.98 10.90
C ALA A 16 -9.89 -14.71 10.98
N GLU A 17 -10.74 -14.68 9.96
CA GLU A 17 -11.97 -15.46 9.90
C GLU A 17 -11.69 -16.95 9.86
N TYR A 18 -10.66 -17.37 9.11
CA TYR A 18 -10.25 -18.78 9.07
C TYR A 18 -9.78 -19.25 10.43
N LEU A 19 -8.90 -18.51 11.08
CA LEU A 19 -8.38 -18.85 12.41
C LEU A 19 -9.49 -18.82 13.48
N THR A 20 -10.40 -17.85 13.44
CA THR A 20 -11.55 -17.75 14.33
C THR A 20 -12.55 -18.88 14.09
N PHE A 21 -12.82 -19.20 12.83
CA PHE A 21 -13.73 -20.31 12.47
C PHE A 21 -13.17 -21.66 12.90
N VAL A 22 -11.89 -21.93 12.68
CA VAL A 22 -11.27 -23.19 13.09
C VAL A 22 -11.20 -23.29 14.62
N ALA A 23 -10.95 -22.18 15.32
CA ALA A 23 -11.01 -22.12 16.77
C ALA A 23 -12.43 -22.41 17.32
N SER A 24 -13.48 -21.94 16.62
CA SER A 24 -14.89 -22.14 17.03
C SER A 24 -15.46 -23.52 16.69
N THR A 25 -14.85 -24.30 15.79
CA THR A 25 -15.29 -25.64 15.41
C THR A 25 -14.73 -26.75 16.31
N GLY A 26 -13.84 -26.42 17.24
CA GLY A 26 -13.40 -27.31 18.31
C GLY A 26 -14.50 -27.40 19.39
N GLU A 27 -15.01 -28.60 19.66
CA GLU A 27 -15.93 -28.88 20.76
C GLU A 27 -15.28 -28.66 22.14
N SER A 28 -14.94 -27.45 22.50
CA SER A 28 -14.50 -27.11 23.85
C SER A 28 -15.11 -25.79 24.30
N ASP A 29 -15.76 -25.86 25.48
CA ASP A 29 -16.37 -24.75 26.23
C ASP A 29 -15.41 -23.59 26.62
N ALA A 30 -14.25 -23.53 26.04
CA ALA A 30 -13.30 -22.43 26.26
C ALA A 30 -13.48 -21.39 25.16
N SER A 31 -14.02 -20.23 25.54
CA SER A 31 -13.98 -19.03 24.72
C SER A 31 -12.52 -18.78 24.28
N PHE A 32 -12.22 -19.07 23.02
CA PHE A 32 -10.92 -18.80 22.46
C PHE A 32 -10.80 -17.31 22.20
N GLU A 33 -10.26 -16.55 23.14
CA GLU A 33 -9.86 -15.17 22.92
C GLU A 33 -8.58 -15.13 22.09
N MET A 34 -8.74 -15.12 20.79
CA MET A 34 -7.65 -14.76 19.88
C MET A 34 -7.30 -13.28 20.11
N ARG A 35 -6.06 -13.00 20.48
CA ARG A 35 -5.62 -11.63 20.64
C ARG A 35 -5.11 -11.04 19.33
N TYR A 36 -5.63 -9.88 19.00
CA TYR A 36 -5.10 -9.03 17.94
C TYR A 36 -4.46 -7.80 18.59
N GLU A 37 -3.15 -7.69 18.51
CA GLU A 37 -2.38 -6.60 19.09
C GLU A 37 -1.14 -6.33 18.23
N ASP A 38 -0.81 -5.08 18.01
CA ASP A 38 0.31 -4.63 17.18
C ASP A 38 0.27 -5.21 15.74
N GLU A 39 -0.91 -5.18 15.12
CA GLU A 39 -1.16 -5.74 13.78
C GLU A 39 -0.79 -7.22 13.64
N ASN A 40 -0.78 -7.97 14.75
CA ASN A 40 -0.42 -9.37 14.81
C ASN A 40 -1.48 -10.20 15.53
N ILE A 41 -1.51 -11.50 15.24
CA ILE A 41 -2.37 -12.48 15.88
C ILE A 41 -1.53 -13.30 16.85
N TRP A 42 -2.03 -13.44 18.07
CA TRP A 42 -1.34 -14.13 19.15
C TRP A 42 -2.19 -15.30 19.67
N LEU A 43 -1.64 -16.51 19.63
CA LEU A 43 -2.27 -17.72 20.16
C LEU A 43 -1.38 -18.40 21.21
N THR A 44 -2.03 -19.04 22.18
CA THR A 44 -1.34 -19.97 23.09
C THR A 44 -1.07 -21.31 22.42
N GLN A 45 -0.18 -22.13 22.98
CA GLN A 45 0.03 -23.52 22.52
C GLN A 45 -1.27 -24.33 22.56
N LYS A 46 -2.13 -24.12 23.57
CA LYS A 46 -3.42 -24.80 23.70
C LYS A 46 -4.36 -24.42 22.55
N MET A 47 -4.37 -23.15 22.16
CA MET A 47 -5.16 -22.67 21.02
C MET A 47 -4.63 -23.22 19.70
N MET A 48 -3.30 -23.29 19.53
CA MET A 48 -2.70 -23.92 18.34
C MET A 48 -2.99 -25.41 18.27
N ALA A 49 -3.02 -26.13 19.41
CA ALA A 49 -3.39 -27.52 19.47
C ALA A 49 -4.83 -27.74 18.98
N ALA A 50 -5.75 -26.90 19.41
CA ALA A 50 -7.13 -26.92 18.92
C ALA A 50 -7.25 -26.50 17.45
N LEU A 51 -6.50 -25.46 17.02
CA LEU A 51 -6.47 -25.00 15.65
C LEU A 51 -6.08 -26.11 14.67
N TYR A 52 -5.01 -26.83 14.98
CA TYR A 52 -4.47 -27.87 14.11
C TYR A 52 -4.97 -29.28 14.44
N ASP A 53 -5.85 -29.43 15.43
CA ASP A 53 -6.40 -30.73 15.87
C ASP A 53 -5.29 -31.73 16.19
N VAL A 54 -4.38 -31.32 17.08
CA VAL A 54 -3.27 -32.15 17.58
C VAL A 54 -3.10 -31.99 19.08
N GLY A 55 -2.37 -32.92 19.71
CA GLY A 55 -2.04 -32.80 21.13
C GLY A 55 -1.07 -31.65 21.43
N LEU A 56 -1.17 -31.12 22.65
CA LEU A 56 -0.24 -30.09 23.16
C LEU A 56 1.25 -30.50 23.06
N PRO A 57 1.61 -31.78 23.37
CA PRO A 57 3.01 -32.23 23.21
C PRO A 57 3.52 -32.09 21.77
N THR A 58 2.69 -32.36 20.77
CA THR A 58 3.03 -32.23 19.34
C THR A 58 3.32 -30.79 18.97
N ILE A 59 2.50 -29.84 19.45
CA ILE A 59 2.75 -28.41 19.23
C ILE A 59 4.10 -28.02 19.83
N ASN A 60 4.36 -28.42 21.07
CA ASN A 60 5.61 -28.11 21.77
C ASN A 60 6.83 -28.67 21.04
N GLU A 61 6.74 -29.90 20.52
CA GLU A 61 7.80 -30.53 19.73
C GLU A 61 8.07 -29.74 18.44
N HIS A 62 7.04 -29.35 17.70
CA HIS A 62 7.18 -28.55 16.49
C HIS A 62 7.79 -27.18 16.76
N ILE A 63 7.37 -26.49 17.84
CA ILE A 63 7.95 -25.20 18.23
C ILE A 63 9.43 -25.34 18.52
N LYS A 64 9.83 -26.34 19.33
CA LYS A 64 11.24 -26.60 19.63
C LYS A 64 12.05 -26.86 18.36
N LYS A 65 11.49 -27.62 17.42
CA LYS A 65 12.18 -27.95 16.17
C LYS A 65 12.34 -26.70 15.28
N ILE A 66 11.31 -25.83 15.19
CA ILE A 66 11.36 -24.58 14.43
C ILE A 66 12.51 -23.70 14.96
N TYR A 67 12.66 -23.57 16.28
CA TYR A 67 13.74 -22.80 16.89
C TYR A 67 15.11 -23.48 16.71
N ALA A 68 15.18 -24.80 16.87
CA ALA A 68 16.42 -25.56 16.68
C ALA A 68 16.91 -25.50 15.22
N ASP A 69 16.00 -25.51 14.25
CA ASP A 69 16.31 -25.38 12.82
C ASP A 69 16.71 -23.94 12.44
N GLY A 70 16.60 -22.96 13.35
CA GLY A 70 16.88 -21.54 13.10
C GLY A 70 15.86 -20.86 12.15
N GLU A 71 14.69 -21.48 11.94
CA GLU A 71 13.64 -20.93 11.08
C GLU A 71 13.05 -19.65 11.68
N LEU A 72 12.86 -19.60 13.00
CA LEU A 72 12.43 -18.46 13.79
C LEU A 72 13.17 -18.40 15.11
N THR A 73 13.14 -17.23 15.79
CA THR A 73 13.73 -17.07 17.13
C THR A 73 12.65 -16.87 18.19
N GLU A 74 12.94 -17.27 19.43
CA GLU A 74 11.99 -17.09 20.55
C GLU A 74 11.67 -15.63 20.80
N GLU A 75 12.69 -14.76 20.77
CA GLU A 75 12.57 -13.32 21.05
C GLU A 75 11.63 -12.62 20.06
N ALA A 76 11.64 -13.05 18.79
CA ALA A 76 10.80 -12.45 17.76
C ALA A 76 9.36 -12.99 17.76
N THR A 77 9.09 -14.15 18.38
CA THR A 77 7.83 -14.87 18.21
C THR A 77 7.04 -15.07 19.49
N ILE A 78 7.62 -14.81 20.66
CA ILE A 78 6.99 -15.03 21.96
C ILE A 78 6.65 -13.69 22.63
N ARG A 79 5.44 -13.63 23.20
CA ARG A 79 5.02 -12.55 24.11
C ARG A 79 4.22 -13.11 25.28
N LYS A 80 4.43 -12.56 26.45
CA LYS A 80 3.66 -12.89 27.65
C LYS A 80 2.56 -11.88 27.84
N PHE A 81 1.32 -12.36 27.94
CA PHE A 81 0.17 -11.54 28.25
C PHE A 81 -0.39 -11.90 29.62
N ARG A 82 -0.77 -10.88 30.36
CA ARG A 82 -1.46 -11.05 31.63
C ARG A 82 -2.94 -11.29 31.37
N ILE A 83 -3.45 -12.43 31.78
CA ILE A 83 -4.86 -12.81 31.67
C ILE A 83 -5.46 -13.02 33.04
N VAL A 84 -6.74 -12.67 33.19
CA VAL A 84 -7.51 -12.95 34.40
C VAL A 84 -8.24 -14.28 34.20
N GLN A 85 -7.89 -15.28 35.00
CA GLN A 85 -8.59 -16.57 34.98
C GLN A 85 -9.45 -16.70 36.25
N THR A 86 -10.69 -17.15 36.08
CA THR A 86 -11.59 -17.46 37.21
C THR A 86 -11.36 -18.88 37.67
N GLU A 87 -10.78 -19.05 38.85
CA GLU A 87 -10.60 -20.36 39.49
C GLU A 87 -11.60 -20.50 40.66
N GLY A 88 -12.70 -21.18 40.41
CA GLY A 88 -13.82 -21.23 41.37
C GLY A 88 -14.43 -19.85 41.59
N VAL A 89 -14.29 -19.30 42.81
CA VAL A 89 -14.82 -17.97 43.21
C VAL A 89 -13.74 -16.85 43.10
N ARG A 90 -12.48 -17.19 42.79
CA ARG A 90 -11.37 -16.25 42.78
C ARG A 90 -10.92 -15.91 41.37
N GLN A 91 -10.67 -14.62 41.14
CA GLN A 91 -9.98 -14.14 39.93
C GLN A 91 -8.47 -14.14 40.17
N VAL A 92 -7.72 -14.84 39.36
CA VAL A 92 -6.25 -14.94 39.43
C VAL A 92 -5.64 -14.37 38.18
N ASN A 93 -4.69 -13.43 38.36
CA ASN A 93 -3.89 -12.92 37.25
C ASN A 93 -2.76 -13.90 36.94
N ARG A 94 -2.71 -14.38 35.69
CA ARG A 94 -1.62 -15.25 35.21
C ARG A 94 -0.94 -14.66 33.99
N GLU A 95 0.37 -14.75 33.94
CA GLU A 95 1.13 -14.48 32.71
C GLU A 95 1.11 -15.73 31.84
N VAL A 96 0.53 -15.62 30.64
CA VAL A 96 0.43 -16.72 29.68
C VAL A 96 1.23 -16.39 28.44
N THR A 97 2.08 -17.35 28.03
CA THR A 97 2.88 -17.25 26.83
C THR A 97 2.00 -17.40 25.60
N HIS A 98 2.12 -16.43 24.69
CA HIS A 98 1.47 -16.45 23.39
C HIS A 98 2.53 -16.38 22.30
N TYR A 99 2.17 -16.86 21.14
CA TYR A 99 3.00 -16.97 19.97
C TYR A 99 2.36 -16.20 18.80
N ASN A 100 3.18 -15.51 18.03
CA ASN A 100 2.72 -14.65 16.95
C ASN A 100 2.30 -15.45 15.70
N LEU A 101 1.70 -14.75 14.73
CA LEU A 101 1.20 -15.34 13.49
C LEU A 101 2.30 -16.09 12.71
N GLN A 102 3.54 -15.61 12.71
CA GLN A 102 4.64 -16.28 12.01
C GLN A 102 4.89 -17.69 12.55
N LEU A 103 4.95 -17.86 13.89
CA LEU A 103 5.09 -19.16 14.51
C LEU A 103 3.87 -20.04 14.30
N ILE A 104 2.66 -19.48 14.37
CA ILE A 104 1.41 -20.20 14.08
C ILE A 104 1.46 -20.81 12.67
N ILE A 105 1.89 -20.02 11.68
CA ILE A 105 2.05 -20.46 10.29
C ILE A 105 3.12 -21.56 10.20
N ALA A 106 4.29 -21.37 10.78
CA ALA A 106 5.39 -22.33 10.75
C ALA A 106 4.97 -23.70 11.34
N VAL A 107 4.27 -23.69 12.46
CA VAL A 107 3.69 -24.91 13.05
C VAL A 107 2.72 -25.59 12.10
N GLY A 108 1.85 -24.83 11.42
CA GLY A 108 0.90 -25.37 10.44
C GLY A 108 1.55 -26.08 9.25
N PHE A 109 2.76 -25.66 8.87
CA PHE A 109 3.55 -26.34 7.85
C PHE A 109 4.22 -27.63 8.35
N LYS A 110 4.54 -27.72 9.65
CA LYS A 110 5.16 -28.92 10.26
C LYS A 110 4.14 -30.02 10.63
N VAL A 111 2.91 -29.62 10.97
CA VAL A 111 1.84 -30.57 11.33
C VAL A 111 1.40 -31.38 10.11
N ASN A 112 1.19 -32.71 10.29
CA ASN A 112 0.76 -33.62 9.22
C ASN A 112 -0.58 -34.26 9.53
N ASN A 113 -1.67 -33.53 9.27
CA ASN A 113 -3.03 -34.04 9.35
C ASN A 113 -3.96 -33.30 8.36
N GLN A 114 -5.24 -33.68 8.33
CA GLN A 114 -6.21 -33.12 7.38
C GLN A 114 -6.43 -31.60 7.57
N ARG A 115 -6.45 -31.10 8.82
CA ARG A 115 -6.58 -29.66 9.10
C ARG A 115 -5.36 -28.87 8.63
N ALA A 116 -4.18 -29.38 8.88
CA ALA A 116 -2.95 -28.76 8.39
C ALA A 116 -2.88 -28.75 6.85
N VAL A 117 -3.40 -29.79 6.17
CA VAL A 117 -3.54 -29.77 4.69
C VAL A 117 -4.48 -28.66 4.25
N GLN A 118 -5.62 -28.46 4.91
CA GLN A 118 -6.53 -27.35 4.60
C GLN A 118 -5.88 -25.98 4.81
N PHE A 119 -5.16 -25.83 5.93
CA PHE A 119 -4.39 -24.61 6.22
C PHE A 119 -3.34 -24.32 5.11
N ARG A 120 -2.56 -25.31 4.70
CA ARG A 120 -1.57 -25.17 3.63
C ARG A 120 -2.20 -24.83 2.28
N LYS A 121 -3.36 -25.41 1.94
CA LYS A 121 -4.10 -25.05 0.72
C LYS A 121 -4.54 -23.58 0.75
N TRP A 122 -5.07 -23.13 1.89
CA TRP A 122 -5.47 -21.74 2.08
C TRP A 122 -4.26 -20.78 2.00
N ALA A 123 -3.18 -21.06 2.74
CA ALA A 123 -1.96 -20.24 2.70
C ALA A 123 -1.34 -20.22 1.28
N GLY A 124 -1.30 -21.38 0.63
CA GLY A 124 -0.81 -21.50 -0.75
C GLY A 124 -1.64 -20.72 -1.75
N GLN A 125 -2.96 -20.60 -1.55
CA GLN A 125 -3.81 -19.78 -2.40
C GLN A 125 -3.48 -18.28 -2.25
N ILE A 126 -3.27 -17.81 -1.01
CA ILE A 126 -2.87 -16.41 -0.75
C ILE A 126 -1.52 -16.10 -1.42
N VAL A 127 -0.53 -16.98 -1.24
CA VAL A 127 0.80 -16.81 -1.87
C VAL A 127 0.68 -16.80 -3.39
N LYS A 128 -0.11 -17.72 -3.96
CA LYS A 128 -0.37 -17.78 -5.40
C LYS A 128 -1.01 -16.48 -5.91
N ASP A 129 -2.06 -16.01 -5.25
CA ASP A 129 -2.78 -14.80 -5.67
C ASP A 129 -1.86 -13.59 -5.58
N HIS A 130 -1.09 -13.45 -4.49
CA HIS A 130 -0.11 -12.39 -4.34
C HIS A 130 0.98 -12.44 -5.43
N THR A 131 1.50 -13.64 -5.74
CA THR A 131 2.56 -13.81 -6.75
C THR A 131 2.06 -13.47 -8.16
N ILE A 132 0.83 -13.86 -8.50
CA ILE A 132 0.26 -13.64 -9.84
C ILE A 132 -0.25 -12.20 -10.00
N GLN A 133 -0.95 -11.68 -8.99
CA GLN A 133 -1.64 -10.38 -9.06
C GLN A 133 -0.80 -9.23 -8.49
N GLY A 134 0.27 -9.54 -7.74
CA GLY A 134 1.09 -8.56 -7.03
C GLY A 134 0.49 -8.05 -5.72
N TRP A 135 -0.70 -8.53 -5.33
CA TRP A 135 -1.40 -8.12 -4.10
C TRP A 135 -2.47 -9.12 -3.70
N THR A 136 -2.85 -9.09 -2.42
CA THR A 136 -4.01 -9.80 -1.87
C THR A 136 -4.77 -8.84 -0.95
N MET A 137 -6.10 -8.81 -1.06
CA MET A 137 -6.94 -7.94 -0.24
C MET A 137 -8.14 -8.72 0.29
N ASP A 138 -8.35 -8.65 1.60
CA ASP A 138 -9.54 -9.18 2.25
C ASP A 138 -10.65 -8.12 2.21
N VAL A 139 -11.32 -8.04 1.06
CA VAL A 139 -12.36 -7.04 0.78
C VAL A 139 -13.52 -7.12 1.78
N GLU A 140 -13.95 -8.33 2.16
CA GLU A 140 -15.06 -8.52 3.07
C GLU A 140 -14.73 -8.03 4.49
N ARG A 141 -13.51 -8.29 4.94
CA ARG A 141 -13.03 -7.82 6.24
C ARG A 141 -12.87 -6.30 6.28
N LEU A 142 -12.34 -5.72 5.22
CA LEU A 142 -12.22 -4.26 5.08
C LEU A 142 -13.60 -3.58 5.08
N LYS A 143 -14.60 -4.14 4.39
CA LYS A 143 -15.97 -3.60 4.38
C LYS A 143 -16.65 -3.67 5.75
N LYS A 144 -16.41 -4.72 6.52
CA LYS A 144 -17.03 -4.92 7.84
C LYS A 144 -16.40 -4.09 8.95
N GLY A 145 -15.19 -3.52 8.73
CA GLY A 145 -14.49 -2.68 9.68
C GLY A 145 -14.07 -3.36 10.99
N HIS A 146 -14.24 -4.69 11.10
CA HIS A 146 -13.88 -5.44 12.29
C HIS A 146 -12.36 -5.70 12.32
N MET A 147 -11.71 -5.39 13.44
CA MET A 147 -10.31 -5.66 13.76
C MET A 147 -9.27 -4.72 13.11
N PHE A 148 -9.67 -3.62 12.48
CA PHE A 148 -8.74 -2.61 11.99
C PHE A 148 -8.94 -1.27 12.70
N THR A 149 -7.85 -0.54 12.89
CA THR A 149 -7.92 0.86 13.28
C THR A 149 -8.29 1.73 12.07
N ASP A 150 -8.90 2.89 12.31
CA ASP A 150 -9.19 3.86 11.26
C ASP A 150 -7.91 4.23 10.49
N GLU A 151 -6.77 4.31 11.17
CA GLU A 151 -5.46 4.57 10.58
C GLU A 151 -5.01 3.48 9.60
N TYR A 152 -5.25 2.20 9.91
CA TYR A 152 -4.97 1.11 8.99
C TYR A 152 -5.84 1.21 7.73
N PHE A 153 -7.14 1.49 7.89
CA PHE A 153 -8.07 1.64 6.78
C PHE A 153 -7.67 2.81 5.86
N GLU A 154 -7.30 3.96 6.43
CA GLU A 154 -6.80 5.11 5.66
C GLU A 154 -5.51 4.78 4.89
N ARG A 155 -4.57 4.04 5.48
CA ARG A 155 -3.36 3.56 4.78
C ARG A 155 -3.71 2.69 3.56
N GLN A 156 -4.68 1.78 3.69
CA GLN A 156 -5.12 0.95 2.56
C GLN A 156 -5.76 1.79 1.45
N LEU A 157 -6.62 2.74 1.81
CA LEU A 157 -7.21 3.66 0.85
C LEU A 157 -6.15 4.51 0.14
N GLN A 158 -5.13 4.94 0.85
CA GLN A 158 -4.01 5.67 0.25
C GLN A 158 -3.25 4.81 -0.76
N GLN A 159 -2.90 3.57 -0.43
CA GLN A 159 -2.25 2.64 -1.36
C GLN A 159 -3.09 2.39 -2.62
N ILE A 160 -4.41 2.22 -2.48
CA ILE A 160 -5.31 2.07 -3.63
C ILE A 160 -5.27 3.32 -4.52
N ARG A 161 -5.26 4.52 -3.93
CA ARG A 161 -5.13 5.78 -4.66
C ARG A 161 -3.79 5.87 -5.39
N GLU A 162 -2.68 5.58 -4.71
CA GLU A 162 -1.33 5.57 -5.30
C GLU A 162 -1.23 4.62 -6.50
N ILE A 163 -1.77 3.40 -6.40
CA ILE A 163 -1.80 2.42 -7.51
C ILE A 163 -2.62 2.97 -8.69
N ARG A 164 -3.79 3.56 -8.41
CA ARG A 164 -4.68 4.15 -9.41
C ARG A 164 -4.04 5.33 -10.12
N LEU A 165 -3.23 6.09 -9.40
CA LEU A 165 -2.60 7.34 -9.83
C LEU A 165 -1.15 7.17 -10.27
N SER A 166 -0.63 5.92 -10.34
CA SER A 166 0.66 5.73 -10.98
C SER A 166 0.62 6.40 -12.35
N GLU A 167 1.60 7.26 -12.62
CA GLU A 167 1.63 8.20 -13.76
C GLU A 167 1.24 7.52 -15.07
N ARG A 168 1.78 6.33 -15.31
CA ARG A 168 1.46 5.53 -16.51
C ARG A 168 -0.02 5.13 -16.58
N LYS A 169 -0.62 4.73 -15.47
CA LYS A 169 -2.04 4.30 -15.43
C LYS A 169 -2.99 5.49 -15.50
N PHE A 170 -2.64 6.61 -14.86
CA PHE A 170 -3.39 7.85 -14.96
C PHE A 170 -3.46 8.34 -16.41
N TYR A 171 -2.31 8.46 -17.09
CA TYR A 171 -2.30 8.88 -18.51
C TYR A 171 -3.07 7.90 -19.39
N GLN A 172 -2.96 6.62 -19.16
CA GLN A 172 -3.72 5.63 -19.91
C GLN A 172 -5.23 5.82 -19.72
N LYS A 173 -5.70 5.95 -18.48
CA LYS A 173 -7.11 6.16 -18.17
C LYS A 173 -7.65 7.48 -18.73
N VAL A 174 -6.90 8.57 -18.59
CA VAL A 174 -7.26 9.87 -19.19
C VAL A 174 -7.31 9.74 -20.72
N THR A 175 -6.34 9.06 -21.34
CA THR A 175 -6.33 8.83 -22.78
C THR A 175 -7.54 8.00 -23.23
N ASP A 176 -7.86 6.92 -22.50
CA ASP A 176 -9.00 6.07 -22.80
C ASP A 176 -10.34 6.83 -22.72
N LEU A 177 -10.47 7.71 -21.70
CA LEU A 177 -11.65 8.56 -21.54
C LEU A 177 -11.77 9.57 -22.70
N TYR A 178 -10.68 10.27 -23.03
CA TYR A 178 -10.69 11.23 -24.12
C TYR A 178 -10.76 10.61 -25.51
N ALA A 179 -10.35 9.35 -25.65
CA ALA A 179 -10.55 8.58 -26.87
C ALA A 179 -12.04 8.33 -27.19
N THR A 180 -12.94 8.57 -26.24
CA THR A 180 -14.40 8.57 -26.47
C THR A 180 -14.89 9.84 -27.15
N ALA A 181 -14.05 10.89 -27.25
CA ALA A 181 -14.42 12.10 -27.98
C ALA A 181 -14.47 11.81 -29.49
N PHE A 182 -15.50 12.34 -30.15
CA PHE A 182 -15.75 12.08 -31.56
C PHE A 182 -14.71 12.73 -32.50
N ASP A 183 -13.99 13.73 -32.03
CA ASP A 183 -12.91 14.47 -32.71
C ASP A 183 -11.50 14.06 -32.24
N TYR A 184 -11.37 12.95 -31.51
CA TYR A 184 -10.09 12.48 -31.02
C TYR A 184 -9.20 11.93 -32.15
N ASP A 185 -7.99 12.50 -32.26
CA ASP A 185 -6.92 11.99 -33.12
C ASP A 185 -5.65 11.81 -32.31
N LYS A 186 -5.21 10.56 -32.12
CA LYS A 186 -4.02 10.20 -31.35
C LYS A 186 -2.74 10.87 -31.85
N ASN A 187 -2.65 11.17 -33.14
CA ASN A 187 -1.45 11.71 -33.77
C ASN A 187 -1.45 13.24 -33.87
N ALA A 188 -2.58 13.89 -33.63
CA ALA A 188 -2.73 15.34 -33.72
C ALA A 188 -1.87 16.06 -32.68
N LYS A 189 -1.21 17.15 -33.09
CA LYS A 189 -0.49 18.04 -32.15
C LYS A 189 -1.44 18.64 -31.11
N THR A 190 -2.67 18.92 -31.49
CA THR A 190 -3.73 19.43 -30.63
C THR A 190 -4.04 18.49 -29.47
N THR A 191 -4.07 17.19 -29.72
CA THR A 191 -4.28 16.16 -28.69
C THR A 191 -3.13 16.13 -27.67
N ARG A 192 -1.88 16.23 -28.12
CA ARG A 192 -0.72 16.29 -27.19
C ARG A 192 -0.75 17.55 -26.33
N LEU A 193 -1.04 18.72 -26.93
CA LEU A 193 -1.18 19.98 -26.22
C LEU A 193 -2.32 19.92 -25.20
N PHE A 194 -3.41 19.25 -25.55
CA PHE A 194 -4.56 19.05 -24.66
C PHE A 194 -4.12 18.28 -23.39
N PHE A 195 -3.43 17.15 -23.52
CA PHE A 195 -2.97 16.39 -22.37
C PHE A 195 -1.98 17.17 -21.48
N GLN A 196 -1.08 17.94 -22.09
CA GLN A 196 -0.21 18.84 -21.34
C GLN A 196 -1.00 19.90 -20.57
N THR A 197 -2.05 20.45 -21.18
CA THR A 197 -2.92 21.43 -20.54
C THR A 197 -3.68 20.82 -19.37
N VAL A 198 -4.23 19.61 -19.52
CA VAL A 198 -4.91 18.86 -18.43
C VAL A 198 -3.95 18.66 -17.25
N GLN A 199 -2.73 18.21 -17.52
CA GLN A 199 -1.72 18.02 -16.49
C GLN A 199 -1.37 19.34 -15.77
N ASN A 200 -1.10 20.38 -16.52
CA ASN A 200 -0.79 21.68 -15.96
C ASN A 200 -1.94 22.28 -15.14
N LYS A 201 -3.19 22.12 -15.57
CA LYS A 201 -4.37 22.55 -14.80
C LYS A 201 -4.50 21.81 -13.48
N MET A 202 -4.24 20.48 -13.46
CA MET A 202 -4.24 19.70 -12.23
C MET A 202 -3.13 20.14 -11.26
N HIS A 203 -1.91 20.35 -11.75
CA HIS A 203 -0.82 20.87 -10.93
C HIS A 203 -1.15 22.27 -10.39
N TYR A 204 -1.63 23.15 -11.26
CA TYR A 204 -1.99 24.52 -10.87
C TYR A 204 -3.08 24.56 -9.79
N ALA A 205 -4.05 23.67 -9.86
CA ALA A 205 -5.07 23.53 -8.85
C ALA A 205 -4.51 23.20 -7.46
N VAL A 206 -3.37 22.52 -7.39
CA VAL A 206 -2.74 22.10 -6.13
C VAL A 206 -1.86 23.18 -5.52
N HIS A 207 -0.96 23.78 -6.29
CA HIS A 207 0.11 24.66 -5.78
C HIS A 207 0.27 25.97 -6.56
N ARG A 208 -0.67 26.32 -7.43
CA ARG A 208 -0.71 27.60 -8.20
C ARG A 208 0.45 27.80 -9.19
N HIS A 209 1.14 26.73 -9.56
CA HIS A 209 2.21 26.73 -10.54
C HIS A 209 1.95 25.64 -11.59
N THR A 210 2.44 25.84 -12.80
CA THR A 210 2.55 24.73 -13.75
C THR A 210 3.67 23.79 -13.32
N ALA A 211 3.72 22.57 -13.89
CA ALA A 211 4.80 21.64 -13.61
C ALA A 211 6.20 22.24 -13.87
N ALA A 212 6.34 23.04 -14.93
CA ALA A 212 7.60 23.70 -15.27
C ALA A 212 7.98 24.82 -14.26
N GLU A 213 7.01 25.61 -13.85
CA GLU A 213 7.21 26.68 -12.86
C GLU A 213 7.60 26.11 -11.50
N LEU A 214 6.98 25.01 -11.09
CA LEU A 214 7.30 24.32 -9.83
C LEU A 214 8.75 23.84 -9.80
N ILE A 215 9.22 23.22 -10.89
CA ILE A 215 10.60 22.73 -11.00
C ILE A 215 11.57 23.91 -10.83
N VAL A 216 11.33 25.04 -11.53
CA VAL A 216 12.25 26.21 -11.48
C VAL A 216 12.24 26.87 -10.10
N GLU A 217 11.10 26.87 -9.40
CA GLU A 217 10.98 27.44 -8.05
C GLU A 217 11.70 26.61 -6.99
N ARG A 218 11.64 25.25 -7.11
CA ARG A 218 12.07 24.37 -6.05
C ARG A 218 13.42 23.72 -6.25
N ALA A 219 13.85 23.51 -7.49
CA ALA A 219 15.14 22.92 -7.81
C ALA A 219 16.28 23.88 -7.46
N ASP A 220 17.05 23.56 -6.42
CA ASP A 220 18.16 24.37 -5.92
C ASP A 220 19.22 23.44 -5.32
N ALA A 221 20.43 23.47 -5.89
CA ALA A 221 21.55 22.66 -5.46
C ALA A 221 21.95 22.83 -3.97
N ASN A 222 21.60 23.99 -3.37
CA ASN A 222 21.93 24.29 -1.97
C ASN A 222 20.88 23.76 -0.99
N LYS A 223 19.71 23.30 -1.47
CA LYS A 223 18.68 22.69 -0.62
C LYS A 223 19.01 21.23 -0.37
N GLU A 224 18.51 20.72 0.75
CA GLU A 224 18.53 19.29 1.04
C GLU A 224 17.87 18.53 -0.11
N HIS A 225 18.52 17.47 -0.57
CA HIS A 225 18.08 16.66 -1.73
C HIS A 225 17.76 17.51 -2.98
N MET A 226 18.43 18.67 -3.14
CA MET A 226 18.19 19.59 -4.25
C MET A 226 16.74 20.11 -4.31
N GLY A 227 16.01 20.08 -3.18
CA GLY A 227 14.61 20.44 -3.06
C GLY A 227 13.62 19.34 -3.46
N LEU A 228 14.09 18.13 -3.83
CA LEU A 228 13.23 16.98 -4.05
C LEU A 228 12.74 16.40 -2.72
N THR A 229 11.48 15.97 -2.72
CA THR A 229 10.84 15.27 -1.61
C THR A 229 10.83 13.76 -1.83
N THR A 230 10.93 13.32 -3.10
CA THR A 230 11.06 11.92 -3.51
C THR A 230 11.86 11.79 -4.80
N TRP A 231 12.44 10.61 -5.07
CA TRP A 231 13.16 10.23 -6.29
C TRP A 231 13.16 8.71 -6.43
N GLU A 232 13.62 8.18 -7.56
CA GLU A 232 13.52 6.73 -7.88
C GLU A 232 14.09 5.84 -6.77
N ASN A 233 15.23 6.24 -6.18
CA ASN A 233 15.92 5.46 -5.15
C ASN A 233 15.79 6.06 -3.73
N ALA A 234 14.75 6.86 -3.46
CA ALA A 234 14.50 7.46 -2.15
C ALA A 234 14.18 6.37 -1.07
N PRO A 235 14.45 6.63 0.22
CA PRO A 235 15.12 7.84 0.74
C PRO A 235 16.65 7.78 0.69
N ASP A 236 17.25 6.58 0.67
CA ASP A 236 18.70 6.40 0.93
C ASP A 236 19.55 6.36 -0.34
N GLY A 237 18.91 6.22 -1.50
CA GLY A 237 19.60 6.12 -2.78
C GLY A 237 19.95 7.46 -3.40
N LYS A 238 20.85 7.46 -4.39
CA LYS A 238 21.27 8.68 -5.08
C LYS A 238 20.16 9.25 -5.95
N ILE A 239 20.06 10.58 -5.96
CA ILE A 239 19.27 11.32 -6.94
C ILE A 239 19.94 11.18 -8.30
N LEU A 240 19.15 10.85 -9.31
CA LEU A 240 19.60 10.71 -10.69
C LEU A 240 19.17 11.91 -11.52
N LYS A 241 19.87 12.13 -12.65
CA LYS A 241 19.54 13.20 -13.59
C LYS A 241 18.11 13.12 -14.14
N ALA A 242 17.55 11.92 -14.23
CA ALA A 242 16.16 11.71 -14.65
C ALA A 242 15.14 12.23 -13.62
N ASP A 243 15.46 12.15 -12.33
CA ASP A 243 14.55 12.52 -11.25
C ASP A 243 14.26 14.02 -11.21
N VAL A 244 15.27 14.85 -11.53
CA VAL A 244 15.19 16.30 -11.32
C VAL A 244 14.29 17.02 -12.31
N SER A 245 13.89 16.38 -13.39
CA SER A 245 12.96 16.94 -14.37
C SER A 245 11.50 16.53 -14.16
N ILE A 246 11.21 15.82 -13.07
CA ILE A 246 9.87 15.32 -12.73
C ILE A 246 9.25 16.21 -11.65
N ALA A 247 8.26 17.03 -12.03
CA ALA A 247 7.65 18.03 -11.14
C ALA A 247 7.08 17.42 -9.84
N LYS A 248 6.46 16.24 -9.91
CA LYS A 248 5.89 15.57 -8.73
C LYS A 248 6.92 15.24 -7.65
N ASN A 249 8.18 15.10 -8.02
CA ASN A 249 9.26 14.82 -7.08
C ASN A 249 9.58 15.99 -6.15
N TYR A 250 9.05 17.18 -6.46
CA TYR A 250 9.19 18.41 -5.66
C TYR A 250 7.95 18.73 -4.83
N LEU A 251 6.87 17.94 -4.91
CA LEU A 251 5.66 18.18 -4.15
C LEU A 251 5.84 17.81 -2.67
N SER A 252 5.28 18.62 -1.78
CA SER A 252 5.17 18.23 -0.37
C SER A 252 4.22 17.02 -0.23
N LYS A 253 4.25 16.38 0.93
CA LYS A 253 3.35 15.26 1.21
C LYS A 253 1.88 15.70 1.14
N GLU A 254 1.56 16.89 1.63
CA GLU A 254 0.21 17.47 1.59
C GLU A 254 -0.23 17.77 0.16
N GLU A 255 0.66 18.38 -0.63
CA GLU A 255 0.40 18.68 -2.05
C GLU A 255 0.21 17.39 -2.86
N MET A 256 1.03 16.38 -2.62
CA MET A 256 0.89 15.08 -3.26
C MET A 256 -0.45 14.43 -2.92
N ASN A 257 -0.82 14.39 -1.64
CA ASN A 257 -2.11 13.85 -1.20
C ASN A 257 -3.29 14.61 -1.83
N TYR A 258 -3.18 15.94 -1.93
CA TYR A 258 -4.24 16.73 -2.55
C TYR A 258 -4.34 16.46 -4.07
N LEU A 259 -3.20 16.41 -4.77
CA LEU A 259 -3.15 16.05 -6.18
C LEU A 259 -3.78 14.68 -6.43
N GLU A 260 -3.43 13.70 -5.63
CA GLU A 260 -4.00 12.36 -5.72
C GLU A 260 -5.52 12.35 -5.53
N ARG A 261 -6.01 13.10 -4.56
CA ARG A 261 -7.46 13.19 -4.30
C ARG A 261 -8.20 13.86 -5.46
N ILE A 262 -7.74 15.02 -5.93
CA ILE A 262 -8.43 15.75 -6.99
C ILE A 262 -8.42 14.99 -8.32
N VAL A 263 -7.31 14.33 -8.63
CA VAL A 263 -7.18 13.48 -9.82
C VAL A 263 -8.11 12.26 -9.74
N SER A 264 -8.18 11.59 -8.58
CA SER A 264 -9.07 10.44 -8.38
C SER A 264 -10.54 10.84 -8.55
N LEU A 265 -10.94 11.96 -7.94
CA LEU A 265 -12.29 12.51 -8.08
C LEU A 265 -12.63 12.87 -9.52
N TYR A 266 -11.67 13.44 -10.25
CA TYR A 266 -11.88 13.77 -11.66
C TYR A 266 -12.05 12.52 -12.54
N LEU A 267 -11.27 11.48 -12.30
CA LEU A 267 -11.42 10.22 -13.03
C LEU A 267 -12.77 9.59 -12.80
N ASP A 268 -13.26 9.54 -11.55
CA ASP A 268 -14.59 9.03 -11.23
C ASP A 268 -15.69 9.86 -11.90
N TYR A 269 -15.56 11.20 -11.86
CA TYR A 269 -16.47 12.10 -12.56
C TYR A 269 -16.48 11.87 -14.07
N ALA A 270 -15.30 11.72 -14.68
CA ALA A 270 -15.15 11.54 -16.11
C ALA A 270 -15.68 10.15 -16.57
N GLU A 271 -15.41 9.07 -15.80
CA GLU A 271 -15.98 7.76 -16.05
C GLU A 271 -17.52 7.82 -16.02
N LEU A 272 -18.12 8.49 -15.04
CA LEU A 272 -19.57 8.69 -14.95
C LEU A 272 -20.14 9.45 -16.17
N GLN A 273 -19.40 10.46 -16.68
CA GLN A 273 -19.83 11.16 -17.90
C GLN A 273 -19.74 10.27 -19.14
N ALA A 274 -18.69 9.46 -19.26
CA ALA A 274 -18.53 8.53 -20.37
C ALA A 274 -19.64 7.45 -20.39
N GLU A 275 -20.03 6.93 -19.22
CA GLU A 275 -21.12 5.95 -19.09
C GLU A 275 -22.48 6.49 -19.61
N ARG A 276 -22.70 7.80 -19.56
CA ARG A 276 -23.92 8.43 -20.09
C ARG A 276 -24.00 8.39 -21.61
N LYS A 277 -22.93 8.01 -22.31
CA LYS A 277 -22.83 7.89 -23.77
C LYS A 277 -23.25 9.17 -24.52
N ILE A 278 -23.04 10.32 -23.91
CA ILE A 278 -23.29 11.62 -24.56
C ILE A 278 -22.09 11.91 -25.45
N PRO A 279 -22.26 12.11 -26.77
CA PRO A 279 -21.16 12.48 -27.65
C PRO A 279 -20.53 13.79 -27.16
N MET A 280 -19.22 13.79 -26.96
CA MET A 280 -18.45 14.96 -26.52
C MET A 280 -17.25 15.16 -27.43
N SER A 281 -16.91 16.42 -27.67
CA SER A 281 -15.66 16.82 -28.29
C SER A 281 -14.54 16.91 -27.25
N MET A 282 -13.29 17.02 -27.71
CA MET A 282 -12.15 17.32 -26.86
C MET A 282 -12.31 18.67 -26.12
N GLU A 283 -12.95 19.64 -26.78
CA GLU A 283 -13.25 20.95 -26.16
C GLU A 283 -14.30 20.81 -25.04
N ASP A 284 -15.34 19.97 -25.23
CA ASP A 284 -16.33 19.70 -24.17
C ASP A 284 -15.68 19.07 -22.95
N TRP A 285 -14.75 18.17 -23.15
CA TRP A 285 -13.96 17.58 -22.07
C TRP A 285 -13.11 18.61 -21.32
N ALA A 286 -12.47 19.56 -22.05
CA ALA A 286 -11.73 20.67 -21.45
C ALA A 286 -12.62 21.53 -20.56
N LYS A 287 -13.82 21.91 -21.06
CA LYS A 287 -14.79 22.69 -20.30
C LYS A 287 -15.29 21.95 -19.05
N ARG A 288 -15.46 20.64 -19.14
CA ARG A 288 -15.86 19.83 -17.99
C ARG A 288 -14.78 19.73 -16.93
N LEU A 289 -13.52 19.64 -17.34
CA LEU A 289 -12.40 19.72 -16.40
C LEU A 289 -12.38 21.07 -15.66
N ASP A 290 -12.55 22.17 -16.40
CA ASP A 290 -12.57 23.50 -15.80
C ASP A 290 -13.72 23.64 -14.80
N GLY A 291 -14.94 23.27 -15.19
CA GLY A 291 -16.10 23.29 -14.29
C GLY A 291 -15.94 22.37 -13.08
N PHE A 292 -15.26 21.21 -13.22
CA PHE A 292 -14.94 20.34 -12.11
C PHE A 292 -13.96 20.98 -11.13
N LEU A 293 -12.90 21.61 -11.63
CA LEU A 293 -11.90 22.28 -10.80
C LEU A 293 -12.50 23.48 -10.06
N GLU A 294 -13.30 24.31 -10.75
CA GLU A 294 -14.01 25.45 -10.15
C GLU A 294 -15.01 24.98 -9.07
N PHE A 295 -15.80 23.93 -9.35
CA PHE A 295 -16.73 23.37 -8.38
C PHE A 295 -16.04 22.90 -7.10
N ASN A 296 -14.80 22.39 -7.21
CA ASN A 296 -13.99 22.00 -6.07
C ASN A 296 -13.19 23.17 -5.46
N GLY A 297 -13.51 24.42 -5.80
CA GLY A 297 -12.91 25.62 -5.22
C GLY A 297 -11.48 25.92 -5.69
N ASN A 298 -11.04 25.31 -6.80
CA ASN A 298 -9.71 25.54 -7.33
C ASN A 298 -9.68 26.68 -8.35
N GLU A 299 -8.61 27.43 -8.37
CA GLU A 299 -8.35 28.43 -9.41
C GLU A 299 -7.92 27.76 -10.71
N LEU A 300 -8.41 28.32 -11.82
CA LEU A 300 -8.07 27.82 -13.15
C LEU A 300 -6.77 28.44 -13.68
N LEU A 301 -5.98 27.61 -14.33
CA LEU A 301 -4.85 28.07 -15.13
C LEU A 301 -5.38 28.74 -16.42
N THR A 302 -5.13 30.04 -16.57
CA THR A 302 -5.57 30.86 -17.72
C THR A 302 -4.46 31.02 -18.77
N GLY A 303 -3.76 29.96 -19.12
CA GLY A 303 -2.71 30.03 -20.13
C GLY A 303 -1.68 28.92 -20.05
N PRO A 304 -0.64 28.94 -20.88
CA PRO A 304 0.35 27.88 -20.93
C PRO A 304 1.35 27.89 -19.74
N GLY A 305 1.28 28.87 -18.84
CA GLY A 305 2.31 29.16 -17.85
C GLY A 305 3.38 30.10 -18.37
N LYS A 306 4.27 30.55 -17.49
CA LYS A 306 5.34 31.55 -17.80
C LYS A 306 6.65 30.88 -18.21
N ILE A 307 6.82 29.59 -17.91
CA ILE A 307 8.07 28.83 -18.09
C ILE A 307 7.79 27.63 -18.97
N SER A 308 8.62 27.42 -20.01
CA SER A 308 8.51 26.25 -20.86
C SER A 308 9.10 24.99 -20.18
N ALA A 309 8.69 23.81 -20.64
CA ALA A 309 9.23 22.54 -20.15
C ALA A 309 10.75 22.42 -20.40
N GLU A 310 11.23 22.95 -21.53
CA GLU A 310 12.65 22.97 -21.90
C GLU A 310 13.47 23.87 -20.96
N GLN A 311 12.94 25.06 -20.63
CA GLN A 311 13.57 25.96 -19.66
C GLN A 311 13.65 25.35 -18.27
N ALA A 312 12.57 24.73 -17.81
CA ALA A 312 12.53 24.05 -16.52
C ALA A 312 13.51 22.87 -16.45
N LYS A 313 13.56 22.06 -17.51
CA LYS A 313 14.51 20.94 -17.62
C LYS A 313 15.97 21.44 -17.59
N LEU A 314 16.29 22.47 -18.36
CA LEU A 314 17.64 23.04 -18.40
C LEU A 314 18.05 23.58 -17.02
N HIS A 315 17.15 24.29 -16.34
CA HIS A 315 17.38 24.77 -14.98
C HIS A 315 17.66 23.63 -14.01
N ALA A 316 16.78 22.60 -13.96
CA ALA A 316 16.92 21.46 -13.07
C ALA A 316 18.22 20.68 -13.34
N GLU A 317 18.58 20.46 -14.60
CA GLU A 317 19.82 19.79 -14.97
C GLU A 317 21.07 20.64 -14.59
N THR A 318 20.99 21.97 -14.68
CA THR A 318 22.06 22.86 -14.25
C THR A 318 22.25 22.78 -12.73
N GLU A 319 21.18 22.84 -11.98
CA GLU A 319 21.24 22.68 -10.52
C GLU A 319 21.72 21.27 -10.11
N TYR A 320 21.32 20.23 -10.84
CA TYR A 320 21.80 18.87 -10.62
C TYR A 320 23.31 18.72 -10.81
N GLU A 321 23.90 19.35 -11.83
CA GLU A 321 25.37 19.27 -12.04
C GLU A 321 26.14 19.88 -10.87
N LYS A 322 25.60 20.91 -10.21
CA LYS A 322 26.16 21.46 -8.97
C LYS A 322 25.96 20.51 -7.79
N TYR A 323 24.74 20.00 -7.62
CA TYR A 323 24.37 19.10 -6.53
C TYR A 323 25.11 17.76 -6.58
N ARG A 324 25.36 17.23 -7.76
CA ARG A 324 26.09 15.98 -7.98
C ARG A 324 27.44 15.95 -7.27
N ILE A 325 28.14 17.09 -7.22
CA ILE A 325 29.42 17.23 -6.53
C ILE A 325 29.22 17.10 -5.02
N ILE A 326 28.21 17.77 -4.47
CA ILE A 326 27.84 17.71 -3.05
C ILE A 326 27.44 16.30 -2.66
N GLN A 327 26.60 15.66 -3.46
CA GLN A 327 26.14 14.27 -3.25
C GLN A 327 27.29 13.26 -3.25
N ALA A 328 28.28 13.43 -4.14
CA ALA A 328 29.46 12.55 -4.19
C ALA A 328 30.29 12.61 -2.91
N VAL A 329 30.46 13.79 -2.34
CA VAL A 329 31.20 14.00 -1.08
C VAL A 329 30.45 13.35 0.10
N SER A 330 29.14 13.57 0.21
CA SER A 330 28.32 12.99 1.28
C SER A 330 28.33 11.45 1.26
N TYR A 331 28.23 10.84 0.07
CA TYR A 331 28.26 9.38 -0.09
C TYR A 331 29.62 8.77 0.26
N THR A 332 30.71 9.50 0.01
CA THR A 332 32.06 9.03 0.39
C THR A 332 32.23 9.04 1.91
N HIS A 333 31.68 10.04 2.60
CA HIS A 333 31.70 10.08 4.07
C HIS A 333 30.84 9.00 4.73
N LEU A 334 29.65 8.71 4.22
CA LEU A 334 28.78 7.64 4.75
C LEU A 334 29.44 6.26 4.63
N ARG A 335 30.02 5.92 3.48
CA ARG A 335 30.77 4.65 3.29
C ARG A 335 32.00 4.53 4.18
N ALA A 336 32.69 5.64 4.44
CA ALA A 336 33.86 5.65 5.33
C ALA A 336 33.46 5.41 6.80
N HIS A 337 32.26 5.80 7.22
CA HIS A 337 31.73 5.52 8.55
C HIS A 337 31.25 4.06 8.70
N GLU A 338 30.58 3.49 7.71
CA GLU A 338 30.14 2.09 7.73
C GLU A 338 31.32 1.11 7.78
N THR A 339 32.41 1.40 7.07
CA THR A 339 33.63 0.56 7.13
C THR A 339 34.38 0.69 8.45
N ARG A 340 34.20 1.77 9.21
CA ARG A 340 34.82 1.94 10.56
C ARG A 340 34.00 1.30 11.69
N SER A 341 32.71 1.10 11.53
CA SER A 341 31.86 0.45 12.54
C SER A 341 31.82 -1.09 12.39
N ASN A 342 32.36 -1.64 11.31
CA ASN A 342 32.47 -3.07 11.06
C ASN A 342 33.92 -3.62 11.28
N LEU A 343 34.80 -2.86 11.89
CA LEU A 343 36.12 -3.24 12.41
C LEU A 343 36.16 -3.13 13.94
#